data_7862e88a60ad671fda1a0661bc604b49
#
_entry.id   7862e88a60ad671fda1a0661bc604b49
#
_cell.length_a   1.000
_cell.length_b   1.000
_cell.length_c   1.000
_cell.angle_alpha   90.00
_cell.angle_beta   90.00
_cell.angle_gamma   90.00
#
_symmetry.space_group_name_H-M   'P 1'
#
loop_
_entity.id
_entity.type
_entity.pdbx_description
1 polymer ?
#
loop_
_entity_poly.entity_id
_entity_poly.type
_entity_poly.pdbx_seq_one_letter_code
_entity_poly.pdbx_strand_id
1 'polypeptide(L)'
;EPMSEGRDIYHEPKQKVLLRTADVYQTEVDDEVAGYSDKLLAIVADYRNGGRPEGMNAQAMVGKSKRGEVAFRLFGRINPETRVIEAAGFKTRGCLAMTGCASATCSMIEGRTFDEALALTIEDVREAVGGVPAGKANTLTFSVEAVRALIGDFLAREGAGLAELDAVVPCDSYSVACLMCEHCSLRDTRTDLLVAAMDGE
;
A
#
# COMPACT_ATOMS: atom_id res chain seq x y z
N GLU A 1 -61.76 8.27 -4.36
CA GLU A 1 -60.42 8.46 -4.88
C GLU A 1 -59.46 7.58 -4.09
N PRO A 2 -58.74 6.65 -4.72
CA PRO A 2 -57.75 5.83 -4.01
C PRO A 2 -56.51 6.68 -3.74
N MET A 3 -56.13 6.75 -2.47
CA MET A 3 -54.86 7.33 -2.04
C MET A 3 -53.69 6.58 -2.71
N SER A 4 -52.81 7.34 -3.34
CA SER A 4 -51.57 6.82 -3.96
C SER A 4 -50.72 6.10 -2.92
N GLU A 5 -50.56 4.81 -3.09
CA GLU A 5 -49.55 4.05 -2.36
C GLU A 5 -48.16 4.72 -2.62
N GLY A 6 -47.61 5.31 -1.57
CA GLY A 6 -46.24 5.80 -1.57
C GLY A 6 -45.34 4.69 -2.02
N ARG A 7 -44.50 4.92 -3.04
CA ARG A 7 -43.46 3.99 -3.44
C ARG A 7 -42.55 3.79 -2.24
N ASP A 8 -42.63 2.60 -1.65
CA ASP A 8 -41.69 2.17 -0.64
C ASP A 8 -40.32 2.01 -1.36
N ILE A 9 -39.48 3.01 -1.19
CA ILE A 9 -38.12 3.04 -1.77
C ILE A 9 -37.14 2.17 -0.97
N TYR A 10 -37.58 1.60 0.15
CA TYR A 10 -36.80 0.73 1.02
C TYR A 10 -37.28 -0.71 0.94
N HIS A 11 -37.30 -1.29 -0.26
CA HIS A 11 -37.45 -2.73 -0.35
C HIS A 11 -36.19 -3.40 0.18
N GLU A 12 -36.29 -4.04 1.35
CA GLU A 12 -35.25 -5.02 1.72
C GLU A 12 -35.17 -6.09 0.62
N PRO A 13 -33.99 -6.30 0.01
CA PRO A 13 -33.87 -7.34 -1.00
C PRO A 13 -34.24 -8.67 -0.38
N LYS A 14 -35.18 -9.41 -1.00
CA LYS A 14 -35.68 -10.71 -0.54
C LYS A 14 -34.54 -11.78 -0.44
N GLN A 15 -33.36 -11.48 -0.91
CA GLN A 15 -32.14 -12.24 -0.73
C GLN A 15 -31.03 -11.29 -0.29
N LYS A 16 -30.32 -11.66 0.79
CA LYS A 16 -29.08 -10.98 1.16
C LYS A 16 -28.07 -11.20 0.06
N VAL A 17 -27.92 -10.22 -0.82
CA VAL A 17 -26.82 -10.19 -1.78
C VAL A 17 -25.58 -9.77 -0.98
N LEU A 18 -24.68 -10.72 -0.72
CA LEU A 18 -23.35 -10.43 -0.23
C LEU A 18 -22.59 -9.76 -1.39
N LEU A 19 -22.68 -8.43 -1.46
CA LEU A 19 -21.81 -7.66 -2.33
C LEU A 19 -20.38 -7.76 -1.76
N ARG A 20 -19.53 -8.53 -2.40
CA ARG A 20 -18.09 -8.50 -2.14
C ARG A 20 -17.59 -7.12 -2.54
N THR A 21 -16.54 -6.64 -1.89
CA THR A 21 -15.92 -5.35 -2.24
C THR A 21 -15.55 -5.29 -3.74
N ALA A 22 -15.22 -6.43 -4.34
CA ALA A 22 -15.03 -6.58 -5.79
C ALA A 22 -16.31 -6.26 -6.59
N ASP A 23 -17.48 -6.63 -6.12
CA ASP A 23 -18.75 -6.45 -6.84
C ASP A 23 -19.20 -4.97 -6.85
N VAL A 24 -18.83 -4.20 -5.82
CA VAL A 24 -19.12 -2.75 -5.74
C VAL A 24 -18.28 -1.94 -6.74
N TYR A 25 -17.09 -2.42 -7.08
CA TYR A 25 -16.20 -1.78 -8.06
C TYR A 25 -16.46 -2.23 -9.51
N GLN A 26 -17.26 -3.27 -9.73
CA GLN A 26 -17.56 -3.80 -11.06
C GLN A 26 -18.46 -2.90 -11.92
N THR A 27 -19.20 -1.98 -11.33
CA THR A 27 -20.07 -1.07 -12.10
C THR A 27 -19.33 0.03 -12.85
N GLU A 28 -18.02 0.25 -12.59
CA GLU A 28 -17.15 1.15 -13.37
C GLU A 28 -16.06 0.38 -14.13
N VAL A 29 -16.15 -0.94 -14.22
CA VAL A 29 -15.03 -1.83 -14.54
C VAL A 29 -15.04 -2.32 -15.99
N ASP A 30 -16.12 -2.19 -16.74
CA ASP A 30 -16.20 -2.77 -18.09
C ASP A 30 -15.17 -2.19 -19.09
N ASP A 31 -14.75 -0.93 -18.91
CA ASP A 31 -13.68 -0.32 -19.74
C ASP A 31 -12.29 -0.36 -19.06
N GLU A 32 -12.21 -0.59 -17.75
CA GLU A 32 -10.95 -0.56 -17.00
C GLU A 32 -10.28 -1.94 -16.82
N VAL A 33 -10.99 -3.05 -17.05
CA VAL A 33 -10.44 -4.42 -16.96
C VAL A 33 -9.60 -4.78 -18.17
N ALA A 34 -9.87 -4.14 -19.30
CA ALA A 34 -9.07 -4.32 -20.51
C ALA A 34 -7.62 -3.87 -20.25
N GLY A 35 -6.71 -4.84 -20.23
CA GLY A 35 -5.27 -4.61 -20.01
C GLY A 35 -4.72 -5.08 -18.66
N TYR A 36 -5.56 -5.58 -17.74
CA TYR A 36 -5.10 -6.28 -16.55
C TYR A 36 -4.77 -7.74 -16.88
N SER A 37 -3.68 -8.27 -16.30
CA SER A 37 -3.35 -9.68 -16.43
C SER A 37 -4.32 -10.55 -15.63
N ASP A 38 -4.57 -11.78 -16.12
CA ASP A 38 -5.36 -12.77 -15.39
C ASP A 38 -4.77 -13.06 -14.00
N LYS A 39 -3.45 -13.03 -13.90
CA LYS A 39 -2.72 -13.24 -12.65
C LYS A 39 -3.03 -12.14 -11.63
N LEU A 40 -3.04 -10.87 -12.04
CA LEU A 40 -3.40 -9.76 -11.19
C LEU A 40 -4.86 -9.84 -10.75
N LEU A 41 -5.76 -10.14 -11.66
CA LEU A 41 -7.19 -10.28 -11.34
C LEU A 41 -7.43 -11.44 -10.36
N ALA A 42 -6.72 -12.55 -10.50
CA ALA A 42 -6.79 -13.66 -9.56
C ALA A 42 -6.30 -13.27 -8.16
N ILE A 43 -5.21 -12.50 -8.06
CA ILE A 43 -4.70 -11.98 -6.78
C ILE A 43 -5.75 -11.06 -6.13
N VAL A 44 -6.36 -10.16 -6.90
CA VAL A 44 -7.38 -9.22 -6.39
C VAL A 44 -8.64 -9.96 -5.93
N ALA A 45 -9.02 -11.04 -6.62
CA ALA A 45 -10.20 -11.82 -6.26
C ALA A 45 -10.05 -12.58 -4.92
N ASP A 46 -8.84 -12.94 -4.53
CA ASP A 46 -8.55 -13.72 -3.30
C ASP A 46 -7.30 -13.23 -2.57
N TYR A 47 -7.22 -11.93 -2.30
CA TYR A 47 -6.09 -11.40 -1.51
C TYR A 47 -6.25 -11.71 -0.02
N ARG A 48 -5.14 -12.10 0.65
CA ARG A 48 -5.14 -12.59 2.04
C ARG A 48 -4.61 -11.58 3.05
N ASN A 49 -3.80 -10.64 2.62
CA ASN A 49 -3.07 -9.70 3.48
C ASN A 49 -3.83 -8.39 3.72
N GLY A 50 -5.15 -8.38 3.54
CA GLY A 50 -5.96 -7.16 3.74
C GLY A 50 -6.04 -6.76 5.21
N GLY A 51 -5.75 -5.48 5.51
CA GLY A 51 -5.88 -4.94 6.85
C GLY A 51 -4.54 -4.81 7.60
N ARG A 52 -4.64 -4.68 8.91
CA ARG A 52 -3.47 -4.56 9.80
C ARG A 52 -3.21 -5.90 10.46
N PRO A 53 -1.98 -6.44 10.39
CA PRO A 53 -1.62 -7.64 11.14
C PRO A 53 -1.63 -7.35 12.64
N GLU A 54 -1.97 -8.36 13.43
CA GLU A 54 -1.92 -8.27 14.89
C GLU A 54 -0.48 -8.02 15.36
N GLY A 55 -0.31 -7.12 16.33
CA GLY A 55 1.00 -6.75 16.84
C GLY A 55 1.86 -5.94 15.87
N MET A 56 1.25 -5.29 14.87
CA MET A 56 2.00 -4.41 13.97
C MET A 56 2.79 -3.35 14.75
N ASN A 57 4.03 -3.14 14.36
CA ASN A 57 4.95 -2.17 14.97
C ASN A 57 5.59 -1.21 13.94
N ALA A 58 5.22 -1.35 12.67
CA ALA A 58 5.66 -0.45 11.61
C ALA A 58 4.54 -0.20 10.60
N GLN A 59 4.56 0.98 9.97
CA GLN A 59 3.63 1.33 8.91
C GLN A 59 4.28 2.24 7.88
N ALA A 60 3.78 2.16 6.65
CA ALA A 60 4.16 3.06 5.58
C ALA A 60 2.92 3.65 4.90
N MET A 61 3.06 4.85 4.39
CA MET A 61 2.06 5.52 3.56
C MET A 61 2.75 6.08 2.33
N VAL A 62 2.30 5.65 1.14
CA VAL A 62 2.95 6.01 -0.12
C VAL A 62 1.93 6.28 -1.21
N GLY A 63 2.21 7.31 -1.98
CA GLY A 63 1.49 7.67 -3.19
C GLY A 63 0.14 8.33 -2.95
N LYS A 64 -0.36 8.97 -4.00
CA LYS A 64 -1.63 9.68 -4.01
C LYS A 64 -2.61 9.01 -4.96
N SER A 65 -3.82 8.77 -4.50
CA SER A 65 -4.92 8.30 -5.33
C SER A 65 -5.48 9.45 -6.19
N LYS A 66 -6.28 9.13 -7.21
CA LYS A 66 -6.99 10.14 -8.02
C LYS A 66 -7.87 11.08 -7.17
N ARG A 67 -8.29 10.66 -5.98
CA ARG A 67 -9.11 11.44 -5.04
C ARG A 67 -8.29 12.23 -4.02
N GLY A 68 -6.96 12.23 -4.14
CA GLY A 68 -6.07 12.94 -3.22
C GLY A 68 -5.77 12.21 -1.91
N GLU A 69 -6.27 10.98 -1.72
CA GLU A 69 -6.01 10.17 -0.54
C GLU A 69 -4.71 9.37 -0.70
N VAL A 70 -4.15 8.86 0.39
CA VAL A 70 -3.02 7.93 0.35
C VAL A 70 -3.39 6.68 -0.45
N ALA A 71 -2.64 6.39 -1.50
CA ALA A 71 -2.92 5.29 -2.41
C ALA A 71 -2.64 3.92 -1.77
N PHE A 72 -1.52 3.80 -1.06
CA PHE A 72 -1.07 2.57 -0.45
C PHE A 72 -0.61 2.77 0.99
N ARG A 73 -1.16 1.98 1.91
CA ARG A 73 -0.72 1.85 3.29
C ARG A 73 -0.25 0.43 3.51
N LEU A 74 1.01 0.27 3.88
CA LEU A 74 1.64 -1.00 4.22
C LEU A 74 1.83 -1.06 5.73
N PHE A 75 1.53 -2.20 6.33
CA PHE A 75 1.68 -2.46 7.75
C PHE A 75 2.57 -3.69 7.95
N GLY A 76 3.45 -3.66 8.92
CA GLY A 76 4.33 -4.77 9.26
C GLY A 76 4.38 -5.07 10.74
N ARG A 77 4.49 -6.36 11.06
CA ARG A 77 5.02 -6.82 12.33
C ARG A 77 6.44 -7.29 12.09
N ILE A 78 7.38 -6.59 12.67
CA ILE A 78 8.81 -6.79 12.47
C ILE A 78 9.41 -7.25 13.81
N ASN A 79 10.17 -8.32 13.77
CA ASN A 79 10.91 -8.80 14.94
C ASN A 79 12.11 -7.87 15.21
N PRO A 80 12.19 -7.21 16.37
CA PRO A 80 13.23 -6.23 16.64
C PRO A 80 14.64 -6.85 16.76
N GLU A 81 14.74 -8.12 17.13
CA GLU A 81 16.04 -8.80 17.30
C GLU A 81 16.59 -9.32 15.97
N THR A 82 15.72 -9.96 15.17
CA THR A 82 16.13 -10.60 13.92
C THR A 82 15.96 -9.69 12.69
N ARG A 83 15.22 -8.60 12.83
CA ARG A 83 14.83 -7.69 11.74
C ARG A 83 14.13 -8.41 10.58
N VAL A 84 13.39 -9.46 10.92
CA VAL A 84 12.54 -10.20 9.98
C VAL A 84 11.13 -9.61 10.00
N ILE A 85 10.54 -9.43 8.83
CA ILE A 85 9.15 -9.02 8.67
C ILE A 85 8.28 -10.27 8.84
N GLU A 86 7.76 -10.49 10.06
CA GLU A 86 7.01 -11.70 10.40
C GLU A 86 5.60 -11.72 9.81
N ALA A 87 5.00 -10.56 9.63
CA ALA A 87 3.70 -10.42 9.00
C ALA A 87 3.59 -9.08 8.29
N ALA A 88 2.92 -9.06 7.14
CA ALA A 88 2.63 -7.86 6.39
C ALA A 88 1.15 -7.77 6.05
N GLY A 89 0.62 -6.56 6.02
CA GLY A 89 -0.76 -6.31 5.63
C GLY A 89 -0.91 -4.95 4.97
N PHE A 90 -2.04 -4.72 4.30
CA PHE A 90 -2.21 -3.51 3.53
C PHE A 90 -3.62 -2.94 3.56
N LYS A 91 -3.72 -1.66 3.25
CA LYS A 91 -4.94 -0.97 2.83
C LYS A 91 -4.63 -0.10 1.62
N THR A 92 -5.49 -0.15 0.63
CA THR A 92 -5.37 0.67 -0.58
C THR A 92 -6.58 1.56 -0.75
N ARG A 93 -6.34 2.71 -1.38
CA ARG A 93 -7.38 3.61 -1.90
C ARG A 93 -7.05 3.83 -3.37
N GLY A 94 -7.66 3.06 -4.26
CA GLY A 94 -7.32 3.17 -5.66
C GLY A 94 -7.85 2.03 -6.51
N CYS A 95 -7.12 1.72 -7.57
CA CYS A 95 -7.51 0.76 -8.59
C CYS A 95 -7.13 -0.67 -8.22
N LEU A 96 -7.63 -1.62 -9.02
CA LEU A 96 -7.29 -3.05 -8.91
C LEU A 96 -5.78 -3.31 -8.97
N ALA A 97 -5.05 -2.56 -9.83
CA ALA A 97 -3.59 -2.67 -9.90
C ALA A 97 -2.94 -2.42 -8.53
N MET A 98 -3.36 -1.37 -7.81
CA MET A 98 -2.78 -1.09 -6.48
C MET A 98 -3.08 -2.20 -5.49
N THR A 99 -4.30 -2.73 -5.49
CA THR A 99 -4.69 -3.84 -4.60
C THR A 99 -3.89 -5.10 -4.90
N GLY A 100 -3.76 -5.48 -6.18
CA GLY A 100 -2.99 -6.65 -6.60
C GLY A 100 -1.50 -6.51 -6.27
N CYS A 101 -0.90 -5.36 -6.60
CA CYS A 101 0.49 -5.08 -6.28
C CYS A 101 0.74 -5.07 -4.77
N ALA A 102 -0.15 -4.48 -3.97
CA ALA A 102 -0.04 -4.45 -2.52
C ALA A 102 -0.09 -5.85 -1.90
N SER A 103 -1.02 -6.70 -2.35
CA SER A 103 -1.11 -8.09 -1.90
C SER A 103 0.13 -8.89 -2.26
N ALA A 104 0.60 -8.77 -3.51
CA ALA A 104 1.83 -9.43 -3.95
C ALA A 104 3.04 -8.96 -3.12
N THR A 105 3.17 -7.66 -2.89
CA THR A 105 4.25 -7.08 -2.08
C THR A 105 4.25 -7.65 -0.67
N CYS A 106 3.10 -7.70 0.02
CA CYS A 106 2.99 -8.31 1.34
C CYS A 106 3.50 -9.75 1.33
N SER A 107 3.05 -10.56 0.37
CA SER A 107 3.46 -11.97 0.25
C SER A 107 4.96 -12.14 -0.03
N MET A 108 5.57 -11.19 -0.74
CA MET A 108 7.00 -11.23 -1.08
C MET A 108 7.91 -10.83 0.08
N ILE A 109 7.44 -9.95 0.98
CA ILE A 109 8.26 -9.47 2.11
C ILE A 109 8.04 -10.25 3.40
N GLU A 110 6.96 -10.99 3.55
CA GLU A 110 6.74 -11.84 4.72
C GLU A 110 7.84 -12.92 4.84
N GLY A 111 8.38 -13.06 6.03
CA GLY A 111 9.49 -13.96 6.34
C GLY A 111 10.87 -13.47 5.86
N ARG A 112 10.97 -12.25 5.31
CA ARG A 112 12.22 -11.68 4.81
C ARG A 112 12.89 -10.77 5.83
N THR A 113 14.22 -10.77 5.80
CA THR A 113 15.04 -9.76 6.48
C THR A 113 14.95 -8.42 5.77
N PHE A 114 15.47 -7.35 6.39
CA PHE A 114 15.52 -6.03 5.76
C PHE A 114 16.29 -6.04 4.45
N ASP A 115 17.45 -6.67 4.41
CA ASP A 115 18.28 -6.73 3.21
C ASP A 115 17.55 -7.42 2.06
N GLU A 116 16.89 -8.54 2.34
CA GLU A 116 16.09 -9.27 1.35
C GLU A 116 14.87 -8.47 0.88
N ALA A 117 14.19 -7.78 1.80
CA ALA A 117 13.03 -6.95 1.47
C ALA A 117 13.43 -5.69 0.69
N LEU A 118 14.56 -5.07 1.02
CA LEU A 118 15.09 -3.91 0.31
C LEU A 118 15.65 -4.25 -1.09
N ALA A 119 15.98 -5.52 -1.32
CA ALA A 119 16.38 -5.99 -2.65
C ALA A 119 15.20 -6.12 -3.63
N LEU A 120 13.94 -6.00 -3.15
CA LEU A 120 12.76 -6.05 -3.99
C LEU A 120 12.79 -4.95 -5.06
N THR A 121 12.62 -5.35 -6.30
CA THR A 121 12.61 -4.45 -7.45
C THR A 121 11.21 -4.24 -8.02
N ILE A 122 11.04 -3.19 -8.81
CA ILE A 122 9.83 -2.95 -9.60
C ILE A 122 9.51 -4.14 -10.52
N GLU A 123 10.56 -4.75 -11.09
CA GLU A 123 10.39 -5.90 -11.99
C GLU A 123 9.90 -7.13 -11.26
N ASP A 124 10.38 -7.40 -10.05
CA ASP A 124 9.89 -8.51 -9.23
C ASP A 124 8.38 -8.37 -8.94
N VAL A 125 7.93 -7.16 -8.57
CA VAL A 125 6.50 -6.91 -8.36
C VAL A 125 5.71 -7.05 -9.65
N ARG A 126 6.24 -6.55 -10.79
CA ARG A 126 5.61 -6.69 -12.11
C ARG A 126 5.44 -8.15 -12.48
N GLU A 127 6.47 -8.96 -12.33
CA GLU A 127 6.43 -10.39 -12.62
C GLU A 127 5.45 -11.12 -11.69
N ALA A 128 5.46 -10.77 -10.40
CA ALA A 128 4.55 -11.35 -9.41
C ALA A 128 3.08 -11.15 -9.77
N VAL A 129 2.71 -10.00 -10.32
CA VAL A 129 1.32 -9.70 -10.73
C VAL A 129 1.04 -9.98 -12.21
N GLY A 130 2.04 -10.39 -13.00
CA GLY A 130 1.88 -10.63 -14.44
C GLY A 130 1.73 -9.36 -15.28
N GLY A 131 2.17 -8.23 -14.73
CA GLY A 131 2.11 -6.91 -15.37
C GLY A 131 0.91 -6.07 -14.93
N VAL A 132 1.01 -4.78 -15.19
CA VAL A 132 -0.04 -3.77 -14.95
C VAL A 132 -0.25 -2.94 -16.22
N PRO A 133 -1.45 -2.37 -16.44
CA PRO A 133 -1.67 -1.46 -17.56
C PRO A 133 -0.69 -0.27 -17.52
N ALA A 134 -0.29 0.26 -18.66
CA ALA A 134 0.70 1.34 -18.76
C ALA A 134 0.34 2.57 -17.91
N GLY A 135 -0.94 2.95 -17.86
CA GLY A 135 -1.43 4.05 -17.03
C GLY A 135 -1.43 3.78 -15.51
N LYS A 136 -1.01 2.58 -15.09
CA LYS A 136 -0.95 2.14 -13.68
C LYS A 136 0.47 1.77 -13.22
N ALA A 137 1.48 2.06 -14.03
CA ALA A 137 2.89 1.72 -13.73
C ALA A 137 3.38 2.27 -12.37
N ASN A 138 2.83 3.40 -11.94
CA ASN A 138 3.12 3.99 -10.63
C ASN A 138 2.79 3.06 -9.45
N THR A 139 1.86 2.11 -9.60
CA THR A 139 1.53 1.15 -8.53
C THR A 139 2.70 0.23 -8.19
N LEU A 140 3.53 -0.09 -9.18
CA LEU A 140 4.75 -0.88 -8.99
C LEU A 140 5.79 -0.09 -8.17
N THR A 141 5.98 1.19 -8.52
CA THR A 141 6.89 2.08 -7.77
C THR A 141 6.42 2.28 -6.33
N PHE A 142 5.11 2.50 -6.14
CA PHE A 142 4.53 2.62 -4.79
C PHE A 142 4.77 1.37 -3.94
N SER A 143 4.76 0.20 -4.55
CA SER A 143 5.01 -1.07 -3.86
C SER A 143 6.42 -1.13 -3.29
N VAL A 144 7.42 -0.84 -4.08
CA VAL A 144 8.83 -0.85 -3.66
C VAL A 144 9.10 0.25 -2.62
N GLU A 145 8.63 1.46 -2.87
CA GLU A 145 8.82 2.58 -1.95
C GLU A 145 8.09 2.37 -0.61
N ALA A 146 6.96 1.66 -0.60
CA ALA A 146 6.27 1.34 0.64
C ALA A 146 7.08 0.38 1.53
N VAL A 147 7.82 -0.56 0.95
CA VAL A 147 8.72 -1.45 1.71
C VAL A 147 9.85 -0.65 2.34
N ARG A 148 10.46 0.27 1.61
CA ARG A 148 11.49 1.18 2.13
C ARG A 148 10.94 2.05 3.26
N ALA A 149 9.76 2.64 3.06
CA ALA A 149 9.12 3.47 4.06
C ALA A 149 8.70 2.68 5.31
N LEU A 150 8.30 1.41 5.17
CA LEU A 150 7.99 0.52 6.29
C LEU A 150 9.22 0.27 7.16
N ILE A 151 10.34 -0.05 6.54
CA ILE A 151 11.61 -0.30 7.24
C ILE A 151 12.09 0.99 7.91
N GLY A 152 12.00 2.12 7.22
CA GLY A 152 12.35 3.42 7.79
C GLY A 152 11.49 3.82 9.00
N ASP A 153 10.18 3.58 8.95
CA ASP A 153 9.29 3.83 10.09
C ASP A 153 9.65 2.95 11.29
N PHE A 154 9.97 1.67 11.05
CA PHE A 154 10.42 0.77 12.11
C PHE A 154 11.72 1.27 12.76
N LEU A 155 12.74 1.59 11.95
CA LEU A 155 14.01 2.09 12.46
C LEU A 155 13.85 3.39 13.27
N ALA A 156 13.04 4.32 12.78
CA ALA A 156 12.77 5.56 13.50
C ALA A 156 12.06 5.33 14.85
N ARG A 157 11.13 4.37 14.91
CA ARG A 157 10.47 3.97 16.18
C ARG A 157 11.42 3.30 17.16
N GLU A 158 12.44 2.60 16.67
CA GLU A 158 13.53 2.04 17.49
C GLU A 158 14.56 3.10 17.90
N GLY A 159 14.41 4.35 17.47
CA GLY A 159 15.26 5.47 17.85
C GLY A 159 16.42 5.74 16.89
N ALA A 160 16.38 5.17 15.68
CA ALA A 160 17.39 5.45 14.65
C ALA A 160 17.40 6.94 14.28
N GLY A 161 18.60 7.51 14.18
CA GLY A 161 18.80 8.87 13.71
C GLY A 161 18.83 8.95 12.17
N LEU A 162 18.90 10.20 11.66
CA LEU A 162 18.92 10.45 10.21
C LEU A 162 20.05 9.71 9.48
N ALA A 163 21.24 9.68 10.06
CA ALA A 163 22.41 9.01 9.44
C ALA A 163 22.18 7.49 9.27
N GLU A 164 21.50 6.84 10.21
CA GLU A 164 21.17 5.42 10.11
C GLU A 164 20.07 5.19 9.07
N LEU A 165 19.05 6.06 9.03
CA LEU A 165 18.04 6.01 7.97
C LEU A 165 18.66 6.17 6.59
N ASP A 166 19.59 7.11 6.42
CA ASP A 166 20.28 7.35 5.15
C ASP A 166 21.14 6.17 4.72
N ALA A 167 21.71 5.45 5.67
CA ALA A 167 22.51 4.26 5.38
C ALA A 167 21.64 3.07 4.94
N VAL A 168 20.49 2.86 5.56
CA VAL A 168 19.63 1.67 5.33
C VAL A 168 18.60 1.92 4.23
N VAL A 169 17.95 3.07 4.25
CA VAL A 169 16.90 3.46 3.30
C VAL A 169 17.18 4.84 2.71
N PRO A 170 18.23 4.99 1.91
CA PRO A 170 18.61 6.29 1.34
C PRO A 170 17.47 6.88 0.51
N CYS A 171 17.36 8.20 0.54
CA CYS A 171 16.40 8.95 -0.27
C CYS A 171 17.15 10.05 -1.03
N ASP A 172 17.28 9.91 -2.34
CA ASP A 172 17.97 10.87 -3.20
C ASP A 172 17.15 12.13 -3.50
N SER A 173 15.94 12.21 -2.98
CA SER A 173 14.92 13.19 -3.38
C SER A 173 14.89 14.46 -2.54
N TYR A 174 15.88 14.74 -1.70
CA TYR A 174 15.91 15.99 -0.92
C TYR A 174 15.96 17.24 -1.79
N SER A 175 16.49 17.13 -3.00
CA SER A 175 16.70 18.29 -3.90
C SER A 175 15.72 18.35 -5.09
N VAL A 176 14.96 17.30 -5.34
CA VAL A 176 14.04 17.21 -6.48
C VAL A 176 12.68 16.78 -5.98
N ALA A 177 11.61 17.41 -6.47
CA ALA A 177 10.25 16.99 -6.18
C ALA A 177 10.03 15.55 -6.66
N CYS A 178 10.17 14.60 -5.76
CA CYS A 178 9.81 13.21 -6.02
C CYS A 178 8.29 13.14 -6.19
N LEU A 179 7.82 12.47 -7.23
CA LEU A 179 6.39 12.25 -7.46
C LEU A 179 5.71 11.52 -6.30
N MET A 180 6.51 10.86 -5.45
CA MET A 180 6.08 10.15 -4.25
C MET A 180 6.00 11.05 -3.02
N CYS A 181 6.72 12.19 -3.01
CA CYS A 181 6.92 13.03 -1.83
C CYS A 181 5.65 13.71 -1.31
N GLU A 182 4.61 13.82 -2.12
CA GLU A 182 3.35 14.40 -1.67
C GLU A 182 2.65 13.52 -0.61
N HIS A 183 2.86 12.18 -0.69
CA HIS A 183 2.41 11.22 0.29
C HIS A 183 3.47 10.12 0.46
N CYS A 184 4.52 10.42 1.21
CA CYS A 184 5.57 9.47 1.55
C CYS A 184 5.93 9.60 3.03
N SER A 185 5.56 8.61 3.83
CA SER A 185 5.83 8.62 5.27
C SER A 185 7.32 8.59 5.61
N LEU A 186 8.15 8.04 4.74
CA LEU A 186 9.61 8.08 4.93
C LEU A 186 10.16 9.51 4.85
N ARG A 187 9.64 10.34 3.94
CA ARG A 187 9.98 11.77 3.88
C ARG A 187 9.56 12.48 5.16
N ASP A 188 8.36 12.23 5.63
CA ASP A 188 7.84 12.89 6.83
C ASP A 188 8.70 12.52 8.04
N THR A 189 9.02 11.24 8.21
CA THR A 189 9.94 10.75 9.25
C THR A 189 11.31 11.44 9.19
N ARG A 190 11.88 11.60 7.99
CA ARG A 190 13.17 12.31 7.81
C ARG A 190 13.08 13.78 8.16
N THR A 191 11.98 14.43 7.78
CA THR A 191 11.75 15.83 8.10
C THR A 191 11.65 16.05 9.61
N ASP A 192 10.92 15.19 10.31
CA ASP A 192 10.77 15.24 11.76
C ASP A 192 12.12 15.05 12.47
N LEU A 193 12.95 14.10 12.00
CA LEU A 193 14.30 13.90 12.54
C LEU A 193 15.23 15.08 12.30
N LEU A 194 15.14 15.74 11.14
CA LEU A 194 15.91 16.94 10.84
C LEU A 194 15.52 18.10 11.76
N VAL A 195 14.22 18.32 11.96
CA VAL A 195 13.71 19.36 12.86
C VAL A 195 14.18 19.08 14.29
N ALA A 196 14.04 17.85 14.76
CA ALA A 196 14.48 17.47 16.11
C ALA A 196 15.99 17.68 16.32
N ALA A 197 16.80 17.45 15.30
CA ALA A 197 18.25 17.71 15.36
C ALA A 197 18.58 19.21 15.44
N MET A 198 17.79 20.07 14.80
CA MET A 198 17.96 21.53 14.84
C MET A 198 17.51 22.13 16.16
N ASP A 199 16.49 21.56 16.80
CA ASP A 199 15.96 22.05 18.09
C ASP A 199 16.83 21.61 19.29
N GLY A 200 17.76 20.67 19.09
CA GLY A 200 18.67 20.14 20.11
C GLY A 200 20.04 20.84 20.20
N GLU A 201 20.31 21.79 19.31
CA GLU A 201 21.49 22.68 19.35
C GLU A 201 21.15 24.01 20.04
#